data_ef4dbad272fa7505d9a34d0e48466774
#
_entry.id   ef4dbad272fa7505d9a34d0e48466774
#
_cell.length_a   1.000
_cell.length_b   1.000
_cell.length_c   1.000
_cell.angle_alpha   90.00
_cell.angle_beta   90.00
_cell.angle_gamma   90.00
#
_symmetry.space_group_name_H-M   'P 1'
#
loop_
_entity.id
_entity.type
_entity.pdbx_description
1 polymer ?
#
loop_
_entity_poly.entity_id
_entity_poly.type
_entity_poly.pdbx_seq_one_letter_code
_entity_poly.pdbx_strand_id
1 'polypeptide(L)'
;MSGNTVEIDVADLKAFFGRVESAAKGDFRKEFELFLEGLGNEFLRILQDEIVRRKVVDSRQLLASFEKGGDGNVWELTDNGLTLEVGTNVDYAGYVNDGHLTNTKGVARRFVPGYWEGDRFIYDPSAEGGMMLKQHWVEGKHYWESALRILSQIYPELLEAKLQEWLDSYFSGF
;
A
#
# COMPACT_ATOMS: atom_id res chain seq x y z
N MET A 1 13.40 -3.57 8.82
CA MET A 1 12.82 -3.36 7.49
C MET A 1 11.35 -3.05 7.75
N SER A 2 10.95 -1.84 7.48
CA SER A 2 9.56 -1.42 7.75
C SER A 2 8.83 -1.48 6.42
N GLY A 3 8.08 -2.55 6.19
CA GLY A 3 7.13 -2.61 5.08
C GLY A 3 6.06 -1.54 5.32
N ASN A 4 5.66 -0.84 4.27
CA ASN A 4 4.50 0.05 4.32
C ASN A 4 3.24 -0.82 4.28
N THR A 5 2.68 -1.13 5.44
CA THR A 5 1.39 -1.80 5.58
C THR A 5 0.37 -0.84 6.17
N VAL A 6 -0.87 -0.93 5.71
CA VAL A 6 -2.03 -0.32 6.37
C VAL A 6 -2.80 -1.41 7.07
N GLU A 7 -2.99 -1.25 8.35
CA GLU A 7 -3.99 -1.97 9.12
C GLU A 7 -5.28 -1.15 9.09
N ILE A 8 -6.32 -1.71 8.46
CA ILE A 8 -7.66 -1.12 8.52
C ILE A 8 -8.29 -1.64 9.79
N ASP A 9 -8.09 -0.93 10.91
CA ASP A 9 -8.74 -1.24 12.18
C ASP A 9 -10.13 -0.61 12.21
N VAL A 10 -11.11 -1.47 12.37
CA VAL A 10 -12.52 -1.09 12.53
C VAL A 10 -12.98 -1.33 13.98
N ALA A 11 -12.14 -0.98 14.97
CA ALA A 11 -12.37 -1.24 16.39
C ALA A 11 -13.73 -0.70 16.87
N ASP A 12 -14.12 0.49 16.43
CA ASP A 12 -15.42 1.07 16.77
C ASP A 12 -16.58 0.29 16.16
N LEU A 13 -16.38 -0.26 14.97
CA LEU A 13 -17.33 -1.19 14.36
C LEU A 13 -17.40 -2.53 15.11
N LYS A 14 -16.29 -3.04 15.64
CA LYS A 14 -16.31 -4.28 16.44
C LYS A 14 -17.24 -4.17 17.64
N ALA A 15 -17.25 -3.04 18.33
CA ALA A 15 -18.15 -2.78 19.45
C ALA A 15 -19.62 -2.70 19.01
N PHE A 16 -19.90 -2.14 17.84
CA PHE A 16 -21.22 -2.12 17.22
C PHE A 16 -21.65 -3.52 16.81
N PHE A 17 -20.78 -4.28 16.15
CA PHE A 17 -21.06 -5.66 15.71
C PHE A 17 -21.27 -6.63 16.87
N GLY A 18 -20.56 -6.50 17.97
CA GLY A 18 -20.84 -7.30 19.17
C GLY A 18 -22.29 -7.14 19.67
N ARG A 19 -22.91 -5.99 19.41
CA ARG A 19 -24.32 -5.74 19.71
C ARG A 19 -25.27 -6.25 18.63
N VAL A 20 -24.88 -6.17 17.37
CA VAL A 20 -25.69 -6.64 16.24
C VAL A 20 -25.55 -8.15 16.02
N GLU A 21 -24.38 -8.74 16.34
CA GLU A 21 -24.11 -10.18 16.24
C GLU A 21 -25.03 -11.02 17.16
N SER A 22 -25.51 -10.44 18.27
CA SER A 22 -26.55 -11.04 19.09
C SER A 22 -27.91 -11.03 18.40
N ALA A 23 -28.14 -10.16 17.42
CA ALA A 23 -29.39 -10.04 16.67
C ALA A 23 -29.35 -10.74 15.30
N ALA A 24 -28.13 -10.89 14.70
CA ALA A 24 -27.96 -11.46 13.35
C ALA A 24 -27.14 -12.76 13.41
N LYS A 25 -27.78 -13.89 13.17
CA LYS A 25 -27.13 -15.22 13.18
C LYS A 25 -26.15 -15.43 12.02
N GLY A 26 -24.93 -14.87 12.11
CA GLY A 26 -23.79 -15.36 11.31
C GLY A 26 -23.56 -14.80 9.90
N ASP A 27 -24.58 -14.40 9.16
CA ASP A 27 -24.46 -14.00 7.75
C ASP A 27 -23.78 -12.64 7.56
N PHE A 28 -23.96 -11.73 8.51
CA PHE A 28 -23.40 -10.39 8.46
C PHE A 28 -21.86 -10.38 8.50
N ARG A 29 -21.25 -11.29 9.25
CA ARG A 29 -19.78 -11.38 9.32
C ARG A 29 -19.17 -11.66 7.94
N LYS A 30 -19.75 -12.60 7.20
CA LYS A 30 -19.28 -12.95 5.85
C LYS A 30 -19.46 -11.80 4.86
N GLU A 31 -20.56 -11.07 4.96
CA GLU A 31 -20.79 -9.90 4.14
C GLU A 31 -19.81 -8.76 4.46
N PHE A 32 -19.46 -8.62 5.74
CA PHE A 32 -18.49 -7.64 6.16
C PHE A 32 -17.05 -8.00 5.73
N GLU A 33 -16.70 -9.28 5.79
CA GLU A 33 -15.45 -9.79 5.21
C GLU A 33 -15.34 -9.43 3.72
N LEU A 34 -16.39 -9.69 2.95
CA LEU A 34 -16.45 -9.31 1.53
C LEU A 34 -16.35 -7.79 1.33
N PHE A 35 -16.95 -7.01 2.21
CA PHE A 35 -16.83 -5.55 2.18
C PHE A 35 -15.38 -5.09 2.43
N LEU A 36 -14.70 -5.65 3.43
CA LEU A 36 -13.29 -5.35 3.70
C LEU A 36 -12.39 -5.75 2.55
N GLU A 37 -12.62 -6.92 1.95
CA GLU A 37 -11.89 -7.33 0.75
C GLU A 37 -12.12 -6.38 -0.43
N GLY A 38 -13.35 -5.92 -0.63
CA GLY A 38 -13.69 -4.91 -1.62
C GLY A 38 -12.96 -3.58 -1.38
N LEU A 39 -12.95 -3.13 -0.12
CA LEU A 39 -12.26 -1.91 0.30
C LEU A 39 -10.73 -2.03 0.11
N GLY A 40 -10.16 -3.18 0.45
CA GLY A 40 -8.74 -3.46 0.21
C GLY A 40 -8.37 -3.44 -1.27
N ASN A 41 -9.19 -4.05 -2.13
CA ASN A 41 -8.99 -4.00 -3.59
C ASN A 41 -9.07 -2.55 -4.12
N GLU A 42 -10.03 -1.76 -3.63
CA GLU A 42 -10.14 -0.35 -4.00
C GLU A 42 -8.91 0.43 -3.53
N PHE A 43 -8.39 0.16 -2.33
CA PHE A 43 -7.17 0.80 -1.84
C PHE A 43 -5.95 0.44 -2.70
N LEU A 44 -5.77 -0.84 -3.08
CA LEU A 44 -4.72 -1.25 -4.00
C LEU A 44 -4.82 -0.53 -5.35
N ARG A 45 -6.04 -0.39 -5.89
CA ARG A 45 -6.28 0.36 -7.13
C ARG A 45 -5.89 1.83 -7.00
N ILE A 46 -6.28 2.48 -5.91
CA ILE A 46 -5.92 3.88 -5.63
C ILE A 46 -4.39 4.02 -5.52
N LEU A 47 -3.70 3.08 -4.86
CA LEU A 47 -2.24 3.08 -4.76
C LEU A 47 -1.58 2.98 -6.13
N GLN A 48 -2.04 2.08 -6.99
CA GLN A 48 -1.53 1.93 -8.35
C GLN A 48 -1.75 3.22 -9.17
N ASP A 49 -2.94 3.81 -9.09
CA ASP A 49 -3.25 5.08 -9.75
C ASP A 49 -2.33 6.22 -9.27
N GLU A 50 -2.07 6.32 -7.96
CA GLU A 50 -1.16 7.31 -7.38
C GLU A 50 0.30 7.09 -7.82
N ILE A 51 0.76 5.84 -7.87
CA ILE A 51 2.09 5.47 -8.36
C ILE A 51 2.26 5.90 -9.82
N VAL A 52 1.28 5.59 -10.67
CA VAL A 52 1.30 5.99 -12.09
C VAL A 52 1.23 7.50 -12.23
N ARG A 53 0.31 8.17 -11.52
CA ARG A 53 0.13 9.62 -11.56
C ARG A 53 1.40 10.38 -11.15
N ARG A 54 2.12 9.87 -10.15
CA ARG A 54 3.35 10.48 -9.64
C ARG A 54 4.60 10.05 -10.41
N LYS A 55 4.44 9.29 -11.50
CA LYS A 55 5.53 8.81 -12.36
C LYS A 55 6.60 8.03 -11.56
N VAL A 56 6.16 7.17 -10.66
CA VAL A 56 7.04 6.31 -9.85
C VAL A 56 7.53 5.09 -10.64
N VAL A 57 7.23 5.00 -11.92
CA VAL A 57 7.36 3.79 -12.74
C VAL A 57 8.81 3.60 -13.20
N ASP A 58 9.73 3.33 -12.27
CA ASP A 58 11.07 2.84 -12.64
C ASP A 58 11.18 1.30 -12.60
N SER A 59 10.34 0.65 -11.81
CA SER A 59 10.20 -0.79 -11.86
C SER A 59 8.74 -1.19 -11.76
N ARG A 60 8.31 -2.04 -12.68
CA ARG A 60 6.96 -2.63 -12.64
C ARG A 60 6.73 -3.46 -11.36
N GLN A 61 7.79 -3.83 -10.65
CA GLN A 61 7.73 -4.61 -9.42
C GLN A 61 6.93 -3.91 -8.32
N LEU A 62 7.18 -2.62 -8.05
CA LEU A 62 6.42 -1.88 -7.04
C LEU A 62 4.93 -1.78 -7.41
N LEU A 63 4.63 -1.54 -8.70
CA LEU A 63 3.24 -1.49 -9.17
C LEU A 63 2.58 -2.87 -9.04
N ALA A 64 3.27 -3.94 -9.43
CA ALA A 64 2.76 -5.32 -9.35
C ALA A 64 2.57 -5.79 -7.91
N SER A 65 3.38 -5.30 -6.96
CA SER A 65 3.22 -5.64 -5.54
C SER A 65 1.92 -5.08 -4.91
N PHE A 66 1.25 -4.16 -5.59
CA PHE A 66 -0.08 -3.67 -5.23
C PHE A 66 -1.21 -4.35 -6.03
N GLU A 67 -0.95 -5.51 -6.63
CA GLU A 67 -1.99 -6.42 -7.12
C GLU A 67 -2.22 -7.51 -6.07
N LYS A 68 -3.48 -7.82 -5.76
CA LYS A 68 -3.81 -8.89 -4.80
C LYS A 68 -3.19 -10.21 -5.25
N GLY A 69 -2.30 -10.77 -4.42
CA GLY A 69 -1.55 -11.99 -4.74
C GLY A 69 -0.36 -11.78 -5.67
N GLY A 70 0.00 -10.55 -6.00
CA GLY A 70 1.22 -10.20 -6.72
C GLY A 70 2.48 -10.44 -5.89
N ASP A 71 3.63 -10.49 -6.57
CA ASP A 71 4.92 -10.67 -5.88
C ASP A 71 5.22 -9.47 -4.98
N GLY A 72 5.48 -9.76 -3.70
CA GLY A 72 5.67 -8.75 -2.66
C GLY A 72 4.38 -8.11 -2.13
N ASN A 73 3.20 -8.56 -2.55
CA ASN A 73 1.94 -8.09 -1.98
C ASN A 73 1.76 -8.57 -0.55
N VAL A 74 1.26 -7.70 0.32
CA VAL A 74 0.74 -8.06 1.64
C VAL A 74 -0.78 -7.98 1.57
N TRP A 75 -1.42 -9.10 1.84
CA TRP A 75 -2.88 -9.21 1.94
C TRP A 75 -3.20 -10.25 3.00
N GLU A 76 -3.53 -9.80 4.19
CA GLU A 76 -3.80 -10.69 5.30
C GLU A 76 -5.12 -10.32 5.98
N LEU A 77 -6.04 -11.27 6.00
CA LEU A 77 -7.32 -11.15 6.67
C LEU A 77 -7.26 -11.88 8.01
N THR A 78 -7.39 -11.16 9.09
CA THR A 78 -7.28 -11.67 10.46
C THR A 78 -8.55 -11.38 11.28
N ASP A 79 -8.55 -11.81 12.54
CA ASP A 79 -9.62 -11.54 13.49
C ASP A 79 -11.00 -12.01 12.95
N ASN A 80 -11.01 -13.22 12.37
CA ASN A 80 -12.20 -13.82 11.75
C ASN A 80 -12.85 -12.91 10.68
N GLY A 81 -12.07 -12.27 9.84
CA GLY A 81 -12.56 -11.43 8.76
C GLY A 81 -12.90 -9.99 9.16
N LEU A 82 -12.45 -9.52 10.33
CA LEU A 82 -12.73 -8.17 10.82
C LEU A 82 -11.53 -7.21 10.72
N THR A 83 -10.38 -7.71 10.33
CA THR A 83 -9.17 -6.90 10.11
C THR A 83 -8.52 -7.33 8.80
N LEU A 84 -8.27 -6.38 7.92
CA LEU A 84 -7.55 -6.61 6.68
C LEU A 84 -6.27 -5.76 6.69
N GLU A 85 -5.11 -6.44 6.60
CA GLU A 85 -3.82 -5.81 6.37
C GLU A 85 -3.51 -5.81 4.88
N VAL A 86 -3.20 -4.63 4.32
CA VAL A 86 -2.89 -4.46 2.89
C VAL A 86 -1.62 -3.64 2.74
N GLY A 87 -0.70 -4.10 1.91
CA GLY A 87 0.57 -3.41 1.71
C GLY A 87 1.52 -4.05 0.73
N THR A 88 2.80 -3.75 0.90
CA THR A 88 3.89 -4.29 0.10
C THR A 88 5.11 -4.62 0.94
N ASN A 89 5.78 -5.73 0.62
CA ASN A 89 7.08 -6.15 1.17
C ASN A 89 8.25 -5.75 0.25
N VAL A 90 8.02 -4.92 -0.75
CA VAL A 90 9.09 -4.44 -1.64
C VAL A 90 10.02 -3.51 -0.86
N ASP A 91 11.27 -3.90 -0.71
CA ASP A 91 12.28 -3.25 0.17
C ASP A 91 12.46 -1.75 -0.10
N TYR A 92 12.36 -1.32 -1.35
CA TYR A 92 12.57 0.08 -1.73
C TYR A 92 11.29 0.93 -1.70
N ALA A 93 10.13 0.35 -1.41
CA ALA A 93 8.84 1.05 -1.41
C ALA A 93 8.86 2.29 -0.50
N GLY A 94 9.42 2.15 0.72
CA GLY A 94 9.58 3.26 1.66
C GLY A 94 10.51 4.36 1.13
N TYR A 95 11.64 4.00 0.52
CA TYR A 95 12.56 4.99 -0.06
C TYR A 95 11.92 5.80 -1.18
N VAL A 96 11.09 5.16 -1.98
CA VAL A 96 10.34 5.84 -3.05
C VAL A 96 9.25 6.73 -2.47
N ASN A 97 8.56 6.27 -1.43
CA ASN A 97 7.50 7.04 -0.79
C ASN A 97 8.05 8.27 -0.04
N ASP A 98 9.02 8.05 0.84
CA ASP A 98 9.47 9.04 1.82
C ASP A 98 10.65 9.88 1.34
N GLY A 99 11.32 9.41 0.30
CA GLY A 99 12.60 9.95 -0.16
C GLY A 99 13.79 9.32 0.56
N HIS A 100 14.97 9.55 0.02
CA HIS A 100 16.20 8.97 0.57
C HIS A 100 17.46 9.74 0.15
N LEU A 101 18.52 9.51 0.87
CA LEU A 101 19.85 9.93 0.46
C LEU A 101 20.44 8.92 -0.54
N THR A 102 21.06 9.39 -1.61
CA THR A 102 21.69 8.51 -2.63
C THR A 102 22.90 7.73 -2.12
N ASN A 103 23.51 8.19 -1.02
CA ASN A 103 24.57 7.49 -0.34
C ASN A 103 24.20 7.25 1.12
N THR A 104 24.86 6.31 1.78
CA THR A 104 24.71 6.09 3.22
C THR A 104 24.91 7.39 4.00
N LYS A 105 24.11 7.62 5.05
CA LYS A 105 24.24 8.81 5.90
C LYS A 105 25.68 8.99 6.39
N GLY A 106 26.21 10.19 6.19
CA GLY A 106 27.60 10.52 6.52
C GLY A 106 28.62 10.27 5.40
N VAL A 107 28.23 9.62 4.29
CA VAL A 107 29.11 9.39 3.13
C VAL A 107 28.83 10.44 2.06
N ALA A 108 29.60 11.54 2.08
CA ALA A 108 29.41 12.65 1.15
C ALA A 108 29.64 12.28 -0.33
N ARG A 109 30.47 11.28 -0.59
CA ARG A 109 30.78 10.78 -1.94
C ARG A 109 30.96 9.27 -1.90
N ARG A 110 30.47 8.59 -2.93
CA ARG A 110 30.64 7.14 -3.14
C ARG A 110 31.25 6.89 -4.50
N PHE A 111 32.31 6.10 -4.56
CA PHE A 111 32.83 5.59 -5.82
C PHE A 111 31.95 4.47 -6.36
N VAL A 112 31.63 4.54 -7.64
CA VAL A 112 30.89 3.48 -8.37
C VAL A 112 31.79 3.03 -9.50
N PRO A 113 32.29 1.77 -9.48
CA PRO A 113 33.14 1.25 -10.54
C PRO A 113 32.33 1.06 -11.83
N GLY A 114 32.97 1.29 -12.98
CA GLY A 114 32.33 1.17 -14.28
C GLY A 114 32.93 2.07 -15.32
N TYR A 115 32.32 2.19 -16.47
CA TYR A 115 32.77 2.98 -17.59
C TYR A 115 31.61 3.67 -18.32
N TRP A 116 31.93 4.65 -19.14
CA TRP A 116 30.95 5.37 -19.96
C TRP A 116 30.91 4.80 -21.37
N GLU A 117 29.71 4.50 -21.85
CA GLU A 117 29.42 4.15 -23.22
C GLU A 117 28.52 5.24 -23.81
N GLY A 118 29.11 6.18 -24.53
CA GLY A 118 28.44 7.42 -24.90
C GLY A 118 28.00 8.22 -23.65
N ASP A 119 26.72 8.52 -23.54
CA ASP A 119 26.14 9.26 -22.40
C ASP A 119 25.61 8.32 -21.28
N ARG A 120 25.78 7.01 -21.44
CA ARG A 120 25.31 6.01 -20.47
C ARG A 120 26.45 5.47 -19.63
N PHE A 121 26.33 5.54 -18.31
CA PHE A 121 27.24 4.87 -17.40
C PHE A 121 26.87 3.38 -17.27
N ILE A 122 27.85 2.51 -17.49
CA ILE A 122 27.74 1.06 -17.33
C ILE A 122 28.43 0.69 -16.02
N TYR A 123 27.67 0.13 -15.08
CA TYR A 123 28.22 -0.40 -13.84
C TYR A 123 28.97 -1.70 -14.12
N ASP A 124 30.24 -1.76 -13.71
CA ASP A 124 31.06 -2.96 -13.75
C ASP A 124 31.90 -3.02 -12.47
N PRO A 125 31.59 -3.96 -11.56
CA PRO A 125 32.31 -4.07 -10.29
C PRO A 125 33.80 -4.41 -10.45
N SER A 126 34.22 -4.92 -11.63
CA SER A 126 35.61 -5.25 -11.94
C SER A 126 36.37 -4.13 -12.62
N ALA A 127 35.70 -3.04 -13.00
CA ALA A 127 36.35 -1.90 -13.66
C ALA A 127 37.30 -1.15 -12.71
N GLU A 128 38.49 -0.84 -13.19
CA GLU A 128 39.45 0.05 -12.47
C GLU A 128 38.99 1.51 -12.46
N GLY A 129 38.22 1.93 -13.47
CA GLY A 129 37.58 3.24 -13.58
C GLY A 129 36.23 3.33 -12.94
N GLY A 130 35.65 4.51 -12.94
CA GLY A 130 34.29 4.70 -12.39
C GLY A 130 33.91 6.17 -12.25
N MET A 131 32.85 6.41 -11.51
CA MET A 131 32.38 7.76 -11.19
C MET A 131 32.24 7.98 -9.69
N MET A 132 32.38 9.23 -9.27
CA MET A 132 32.11 9.64 -7.90
C MET A 132 30.69 10.20 -7.80
N LEU A 133 29.81 9.45 -7.14
CA LEU A 133 28.48 9.94 -6.81
C LEU A 133 28.52 10.82 -5.56
N LYS A 134 28.05 12.06 -5.69
CA LYS A 134 27.82 12.94 -4.55
C LYS A 134 26.52 12.55 -3.85
N GLN A 135 26.53 12.65 -2.53
CA GLN A 135 25.30 12.49 -1.76
C GLN A 135 24.35 13.64 -2.11
N HIS A 136 23.11 13.29 -2.42
CA HIS A 136 22.01 14.24 -2.54
C HIS A 136 20.73 13.58 -2.02
N TRP A 137 19.76 14.39 -1.68
CA TRP A 137 18.43 13.93 -1.29
C TRP A 137 17.59 13.70 -2.56
N VAL A 138 16.92 12.56 -2.61
CA VAL A 138 15.89 12.25 -3.61
C VAL A 138 14.55 12.44 -2.95
N GLU A 139 13.75 13.35 -3.48
CA GLU A 139 12.42 13.66 -2.94
C GLU A 139 11.48 12.45 -3.02
N GLY A 140 10.76 12.24 -1.93
CA GLY A 140 9.74 11.22 -1.84
C GLY A 140 8.54 11.51 -2.74
N LYS A 141 7.88 10.47 -3.13
CA LYS A 141 6.71 10.57 -4.01
C LYS A 141 5.38 10.66 -3.25
N HIS A 142 5.37 10.30 -1.96
CA HIS A 142 4.21 10.39 -1.07
C HIS A 142 2.93 9.79 -1.67
N TYR A 143 3.08 8.68 -2.42
CA TYR A 143 1.95 8.00 -3.06
C TYR A 143 1.05 7.32 -2.01
N TRP A 144 1.65 6.85 -0.92
CA TRP A 144 0.95 6.14 0.14
C TRP A 144 0.01 7.06 0.93
N GLU A 145 0.50 8.19 1.43
CA GLU A 145 -0.30 9.16 2.17
C GLU A 145 -1.40 9.76 1.29
N SER A 146 -1.11 9.91 0.00
CA SER A 146 -2.11 10.39 -0.95
C SER A 146 -3.23 9.36 -1.15
N ALA A 147 -2.88 8.08 -1.31
CA ALA A 147 -3.86 7.01 -1.44
C ALA A 147 -4.72 6.87 -0.17
N LEU A 148 -4.10 6.93 1.02
CA LEU A 148 -4.82 6.92 2.29
C LEU A 148 -5.81 8.07 2.41
N ARG A 149 -5.41 9.28 2.01
CA ARG A 149 -6.29 10.44 2.03
C ARG A 149 -7.49 10.27 1.10
N ILE A 150 -7.27 9.72 -0.11
CA ILE A 150 -8.36 9.43 -1.05
C ILE A 150 -9.29 8.37 -0.44
N LEU A 151 -8.75 7.28 0.07
CA LEU A 151 -9.54 6.24 0.72
C LEU A 151 -10.36 6.79 1.89
N SER A 152 -9.77 7.62 2.74
CA SER A 152 -10.46 8.21 3.91
C SER A 152 -11.62 9.12 3.51
N GLN A 153 -11.60 9.69 2.32
CA GLN A 153 -12.70 10.52 1.81
C GLN A 153 -13.88 9.68 1.31
N ILE A 154 -13.61 8.53 0.69
CA ILE A 154 -14.66 7.67 0.11
C ILE A 154 -15.17 6.62 1.10
N TYR A 155 -14.35 6.23 2.09
CA TYR A 155 -14.66 5.16 3.04
C TYR A 155 -15.99 5.36 3.79
N PRO A 156 -16.31 6.56 4.34
CA PRO A 156 -17.57 6.75 5.08
C PRO A 156 -18.81 6.47 4.23
N GLU A 157 -18.82 6.94 2.99
CA GLU A 157 -19.95 6.71 2.07
C GLU A 157 -20.11 5.24 1.71
N LEU A 158 -18.99 4.55 1.44
CA LEU A 158 -18.99 3.11 1.16
C LEU A 158 -19.51 2.29 2.35
N LEU A 159 -19.06 2.65 3.56
CA LEU A 159 -19.50 1.99 4.77
C LEU A 159 -20.98 2.23 5.05
N GLU A 160 -21.45 3.47 4.93
CA GLU A 160 -22.85 3.83 5.13
C GLU A 160 -23.76 3.09 4.13
N ALA A 161 -23.37 3.08 2.85
CA ALA A 161 -24.12 2.36 1.82
C ALA A 161 -24.20 0.85 2.13
N LYS A 162 -23.09 0.23 2.57
CA LYS A 162 -23.08 -1.20 2.92
C LYS A 162 -23.91 -1.51 4.17
N LEU A 163 -23.84 -0.65 5.18
CA LEU A 163 -24.64 -0.80 6.37
C LEU A 163 -26.14 -0.64 6.06
N GLN A 164 -26.51 0.31 5.20
CA GLN A 164 -27.88 0.51 4.79
C GLN A 164 -28.40 -0.69 3.97
N GLU A 165 -27.63 -1.18 3.00
CA GLU A 165 -27.95 -2.39 2.24
C GLU A 165 -28.22 -3.58 3.16
N TRP A 166 -27.37 -3.76 4.17
CA TRP A 166 -27.51 -4.83 5.13
C TRP A 166 -28.75 -4.66 6.00
N LEU A 167 -29.01 -3.46 6.53
CA LEU A 167 -30.21 -3.15 7.30
C LEU A 167 -31.48 -3.43 6.48
N ASP A 168 -31.51 -2.97 5.23
CA ASP A 168 -32.62 -3.18 4.33
C ASP A 168 -32.85 -4.68 4.04
N SER A 169 -31.77 -5.44 3.82
CA SER A 169 -31.87 -6.89 3.57
C SER A 169 -32.35 -7.68 4.79
N TYR A 170 -31.98 -7.23 5.99
CA TYR A 170 -32.26 -7.94 7.24
C TYR A 170 -33.63 -7.57 7.85
N PHE A 171 -34.04 -6.30 7.65
CA PHE A 171 -35.27 -5.78 8.26
C PHE A 171 -36.39 -5.51 7.25
N SER A 172 -36.19 -5.74 5.95
CA SER A 172 -37.25 -5.60 4.92
C SER A 172 -38.32 -6.67 4.93
N GLY A 173 -38.34 -7.54 5.92
CA GLY A 173 -39.33 -8.62 6.08
C GLY A 173 -40.32 -8.41 7.23
N PHE A 174 -40.40 -7.20 7.81
CA PHE A 174 -41.32 -6.89 8.89
C PHE A 174 -42.34 -5.82 8.49
#